data_10a04191144bab978e2c5068fcdb120e
#
_entry.id   10a04191144bab978e2c5068fcdb120e
#
_cell.length_a   1.000
_cell.length_b   1.000
_cell.length_c   1.000
_cell.angle_alpha   90.00
_cell.angle_beta   90.00
_cell.angle_gamma   90.00
#
_symmetry.space_group_name_H-M   'P 1'
#
loop_
_entity.id
_entity.type
_entity.pdbx_description
1 polymer ?
#
loop_
_entity_poly.entity_id
_entity_poly.type
_entity_poly.pdbx_seq_one_letter_code
_entity_poly.pdbx_strand_id
1 'polypeptide(L)'
;MTVLTRSRREIEAARLLAEGDFGSQAVSRAYYAALYAAEQALGSLGESRAKHSGVIAAFGRLVVREGGLDEEIGRILRSLFEQRNDVDYGEAVASREDAELATRDAQRFVDAVESWLTGKKGGGWPAGTQG
;
A
#
# COMPACT_ATOMS: atom_id res chain seq x y z
N MET A 1 -17.42 -4.74 -7.53
CA MET A 1 -16.30 -3.84 -7.86
C MET A 1 -15.51 -3.53 -6.61
N THR A 2 -14.23 -3.65 -6.69
CA THR A 2 -13.36 -3.33 -5.56
C THR A 2 -12.99 -1.86 -5.57
N VAL A 3 -12.92 -1.25 -4.37
CA VAL A 3 -12.48 0.14 -4.23
C VAL A 3 -10.97 0.28 -4.47
N LEU A 4 -10.26 -0.84 -4.58
CA LEU A 4 -8.82 -0.83 -4.78
C LEU A 4 -8.41 -1.19 -6.19
N THR A 5 -9.30 -0.97 -7.16
CA THR A 5 -9.03 -1.28 -8.58
C THR A 5 -7.74 -0.62 -9.06
N ARG A 6 -7.54 0.66 -8.70
CA ARG A 6 -6.34 1.39 -9.13
C ARG A 6 -5.08 0.76 -8.55
N SER A 7 -5.11 0.36 -7.29
CA SER A 7 -3.97 -0.31 -6.66
C SER A 7 -3.68 -1.64 -7.35
N ARG A 8 -4.71 -2.41 -7.68
CA ARG A 8 -4.54 -3.71 -8.32
C ARG A 8 -3.89 -3.57 -9.70
N ARG A 9 -4.27 -2.53 -10.44
CA ARG A 9 -3.66 -2.28 -11.75
C ARG A 9 -2.20 -1.91 -11.62
N GLU A 10 -1.83 -1.16 -10.59
CA GLU A 10 -0.43 -0.83 -10.37
C GLU A 10 0.39 -2.07 -10.03
N ILE A 11 -0.21 -3.03 -9.28
CA ILE A 11 0.47 -4.29 -8.99
C ILE A 11 0.74 -5.07 -10.28
N GLU A 12 -0.24 -5.09 -11.19
CA GLU A 12 -0.03 -5.77 -12.47
C GLU A 12 1.07 -5.11 -13.27
N ALA A 13 1.09 -3.79 -13.30
CA ALA A 13 2.15 -3.06 -14.00
C ALA A 13 3.51 -3.37 -13.39
N ALA A 14 3.59 -3.40 -12.05
CA ALA A 14 4.85 -3.72 -11.37
C ALA A 14 5.33 -5.13 -11.73
N ARG A 15 4.40 -6.09 -11.79
CA ARG A 15 4.76 -7.46 -12.14
C ARG A 15 5.34 -7.55 -13.55
N LEU A 16 4.69 -6.90 -14.50
CA LEU A 16 5.16 -6.90 -15.88
C LEU A 16 6.52 -6.23 -16.03
N LEU A 17 6.71 -5.12 -15.33
CA LEU A 17 7.98 -4.40 -15.37
C LEU A 17 9.10 -5.24 -14.74
N ALA A 18 8.82 -5.94 -13.65
CA ALA A 18 9.82 -6.81 -13.03
C ALA A 18 10.22 -7.93 -13.96
N GLU A 19 9.25 -8.54 -14.65
CA GLU A 19 9.52 -9.62 -15.61
C GLU A 19 10.34 -9.13 -16.79
N GLY A 20 10.18 -7.86 -17.16
CA GLY A 20 10.91 -7.26 -18.27
C GLY A 20 12.25 -6.67 -17.89
N ASP A 21 12.67 -6.86 -16.64
CA ASP A 21 13.93 -6.33 -16.11
C ASP A 21 13.95 -4.81 -15.97
N PHE A 22 12.77 -4.23 -15.77
CA PHE A 22 12.63 -2.81 -15.42
C PHE A 22 12.44 -2.69 -13.91
N GLY A 23 13.46 -3.13 -13.15
CA GLY A 23 13.32 -3.29 -11.70
C GLY A 23 13.00 -2.00 -10.97
N SER A 24 13.68 -0.91 -11.31
CA SER A 24 13.44 0.36 -10.63
C SER A 24 12.03 0.88 -10.89
N GLN A 25 11.56 0.78 -12.14
CA GLN A 25 10.21 1.18 -12.49
C GLN A 25 9.19 0.30 -11.79
N ALA A 26 9.48 -0.99 -11.65
CA ALA A 26 8.60 -1.91 -10.94
C ALA A 26 8.45 -1.51 -9.47
N VAL A 27 9.56 -1.15 -8.82
CA VAL A 27 9.54 -0.70 -7.42
C VAL A 27 8.64 0.52 -7.28
N SER A 28 8.75 1.48 -8.20
CA SER A 28 7.91 2.68 -8.17
C SER A 28 6.43 2.32 -8.30
N ARG A 29 6.08 1.41 -9.21
CA ARG A 29 4.67 1.01 -9.37
C ARG A 29 4.17 0.27 -8.14
N ALA A 30 5.00 -0.58 -7.55
CA ALA A 30 4.63 -1.28 -6.31
C ALA A 30 4.33 -0.28 -5.18
N TYR A 31 5.17 0.74 -5.05
CA TYR A 31 4.94 1.79 -4.06
C TYR A 31 3.59 2.48 -4.30
N TYR A 32 3.31 2.87 -5.55
CA TYR A 32 2.06 3.57 -5.83
C TYR A 32 0.84 2.69 -5.61
N ALA A 33 0.96 1.38 -5.83
CA ALA A 33 -0.13 0.46 -5.50
C ALA A 33 -0.47 0.57 -4.01
N ALA A 34 0.56 0.54 -3.16
CA ALA A 34 0.36 0.65 -1.72
C ALA A 34 -0.14 2.03 -1.32
N LEU A 35 0.42 3.08 -1.91
CA LEU A 35 0.01 4.44 -1.59
C LEU A 35 -1.48 4.67 -1.88
N TYR A 36 -1.95 4.24 -3.05
CA TYR A 36 -3.36 4.42 -3.39
C TYR A 36 -4.27 3.65 -2.45
N ALA A 37 -3.85 2.46 -2.02
CA ALA A 37 -4.63 1.70 -1.04
C ALA A 37 -4.66 2.42 0.31
N ALA A 38 -3.53 2.99 0.72
CA ALA A 38 -3.47 3.75 1.97
C ALA A 38 -4.38 4.97 1.91
N GLU A 39 -4.40 5.66 0.76
CA GLU A 39 -5.28 6.81 0.58
C GLU A 39 -6.75 6.43 0.66
N GLN A 40 -7.10 5.26 0.10
CA GLN A 40 -8.47 4.77 0.20
C GLN A 40 -8.85 4.45 1.64
N ALA A 41 -7.92 3.85 2.38
CA ALA A 41 -8.17 3.56 3.79
C ALA A 41 -8.41 4.84 4.59
N LEU A 42 -7.57 5.86 4.36
CA LEU A 42 -7.76 7.16 5.02
C LEU A 42 -9.07 7.80 4.60
N GLY A 43 -9.40 7.73 3.30
CA GLY A 43 -10.66 8.28 2.80
C GLY A 43 -11.87 7.67 3.48
N SER A 44 -11.82 6.38 3.82
CA SER A 44 -12.92 5.72 4.52
C SER A 44 -13.12 6.29 5.92
N LEU A 45 -12.11 6.98 6.46
CA LEU A 45 -12.18 7.64 7.76
C LEU A 45 -12.41 9.15 7.61
N GLY A 46 -12.64 9.63 6.40
CA GLY A 46 -12.82 11.05 6.14
C GLY A 46 -11.54 11.85 6.15
N GLU A 47 -10.39 11.19 5.95
CA GLU A 47 -9.08 11.81 6.05
C GLU A 47 -8.39 11.87 4.70
N SER A 48 -7.55 12.88 4.52
CA SER A 48 -6.69 12.98 3.35
C SER A 48 -5.45 13.79 3.73
N ARG A 49 -4.39 13.64 2.95
CA ARG A 49 -3.14 14.38 3.16
C ARG A 49 -2.57 14.74 1.80
N ALA A 50 -2.00 15.93 1.70
CA ALA A 50 -1.46 16.42 0.44
C ALA A 50 -0.11 15.79 0.10
N LYS A 51 0.70 15.47 1.11
CA LYS A 51 2.04 14.92 0.90
C LYS A 51 2.06 13.43 1.17
N HIS A 52 2.90 12.70 0.42
CA HIS A 52 3.03 11.26 0.61
C HIS A 52 3.50 10.92 2.02
N SER A 53 4.45 11.69 2.57
CA SER A 53 4.91 11.46 3.93
C SER A 53 3.77 11.63 4.93
N GLY A 54 2.87 12.55 4.67
CA GLY A 54 1.69 12.75 5.51
C GLY A 54 0.72 11.58 5.42
N VAL A 55 0.55 11.01 4.23
CA VAL A 55 -0.28 9.82 4.04
C VAL A 55 0.28 8.67 4.88
N ILE A 56 1.59 8.45 4.80
CA ILE A 56 2.24 7.34 5.51
C ILE A 56 2.09 7.51 7.01
N ALA A 57 2.33 8.72 7.53
CA ALA A 57 2.20 9.00 8.95
C ALA A 57 0.77 8.82 9.43
N ALA A 58 -0.20 9.37 8.68
CA ALA A 58 -1.61 9.25 9.04
C ALA A 58 -2.08 7.80 9.00
N PHE A 59 -1.64 7.04 8.00
CA PHE A 59 -1.97 5.62 7.89
C PHE A 59 -1.47 4.87 9.12
N GLY A 60 -0.23 5.11 9.52
CA GLY A 60 0.34 4.45 10.71
C GLY A 60 -0.42 4.77 11.98
N ARG A 61 -0.91 6.00 12.12
CA ARG A 61 -1.65 6.39 13.32
C ARG A 61 -3.10 5.93 13.27
N LEU A 62 -3.79 6.22 12.18
CA LEU A 62 -5.25 6.07 12.14
C LEU A 62 -5.70 4.68 11.72
N VAL A 63 -4.96 4.02 10.84
CA VAL A 63 -5.35 2.70 10.34
C VAL A 63 -4.67 1.59 11.12
N VAL A 64 -3.37 1.74 11.40
CA VAL A 64 -2.62 0.71 12.10
C VAL A 64 -2.87 0.79 13.61
N ARG A 65 -2.45 1.87 14.26
CA ARG A 65 -2.53 1.93 15.73
C ARG A 65 -3.96 2.04 16.23
N GLU A 66 -4.73 2.96 15.68
CA GLU A 66 -6.11 3.18 16.15
C GLU A 66 -7.10 2.27 15.45
N GLY A 67 -6.82 1.91 14.19
CA GLY A 67 -7.72 1.10 13.39
C GLY A 67 -7.49 -0.40 13.47
N GLY A 68 -6.43 -0.82 14.15
CA GLY A 68 -6.22 -2.24 14.41
C GLY A 68 -5.55 -3.05 13.31
N LEU A 69 -5.06 -2.40 12.26
CA LEU A 69 -4.33 -3.12 11.23
C LEU A 69 -2.96 -3.53 11.77
N ASP A 70 -2.49 -4.71 11.35
CA ASP A 70 -1.21 -5.26 11.78
C ASP A 70 -0.07 -4.26 11.52
N GLU A 71 0.78 -4.06 12.52
CA GLU A 71 1.92 -3.13 12.42
C GLU A 71 2.86 -3.49 11.29
N GLU A 72 3.01 -4.78 11.00
CA GLU A 72 3.89 -5.21 9.92
C GLU A 72 3.42 -4.68 8.57
N ILE A 73 2.11 -4.57 8.39
CA ILE A 73 1.55 -3.99 7.15
C ILE A 73 1.94 -2.52 7.03
N GLY A 74 1.89 -1.79 8.15
CA GLY A 74 2.35 -0.39 8.14
C GLY A 74 3.82 -0.27 7.77
N ARG A 75 4.63 -1.20 8.23
CA ARG A 75 6.06 -1.20 7.90
C ARG A 75 6.31 -1.44 6.42
N ILE A 76 5.45 -2.25 5.78
CA ILE A 76 5.56 -2.46 4.33
C ILE A 76 5.41 -1.14 3.58
N LEU A 77 4.43 -0.33 3.93
CA LEU A 77 4.22 0.95 3.26
C LEU A 77 5.46 1.85 3.39
N ARG A 78 6.01 1.93 4.61
CA ARG A 78 7.20 2.74 4.83
C ARG A 78 8.40 2.21 4.06
N SER A 79 8.57 0.90 4.03
CA SER A 79 9.67 0.28 3.27
C SER A 79 9.56 0.57 1.78
N LEU A 80 8.36 0.46 1.22
CA LEU A 80 8.16 0.74 -0.21
C LEU A 80 8.42 2.21 -0.52
N PHE A 81 8.03 3.10 0.37
CA PHE A 81 8.31 4.53 0.23
C PHE A 81 9.83 4.78 0.16
N GLU A 82 10.59 4.16 1.06
CA GLU A 82 12.04 4.32 1.10
C GLU A 82 12.69 3.75 -0.15
N GLN A 83 12.25 2.56 -0.58
CA GLN A 83 12.80 1.94 -1.79
C GLN A 83 12.55 2.80 -3.02
N ARG A 84 11.36 3.35 -3.15
CA ARG A 84 11.01 4.21 -4.27
C ARG A 84 11.85 5.48 -4.27
N ASN A 85 12.09 6.07 -3.10
CA ASN A 85 12.95 7.25 -3.02
C ASN A 85 14.37 6.92 -3.45
N ASP A 86 14.88 5.74 -3.07
CA ASP A 86 16.24 5.33 -3.44
C ASP A 86 16.39 5.18 -4.95
N VAL A 87 15.39 4.60 -5.63
CA VAL A 87 15.50 4.37 -7.07
C VAL A 87 15.15 5.62 -7.88
N ASP A 88 14.29 6.50 -7.37
CA ASP A 88 13.89 7.70 -8.11
C ASP A 88 14.85 8.87 -7.92
N TYR A 89 15.41 9.02 -6.72
CA TYR A 89 16.19 10.20 -6.36
C TYR A 89 17.63 9.89 -5.95
N GLY A 90 17.94 8.64 -5.69
CA GLY A 90 19.29 8.21 -5.38
C GLY A 90 19.94 7.58 -6.59
N GLU A 91 21.02 6.85 -6.34
CA GLU A 91 21.73 6.16 -7.42
C GLU A 91 21.46 4.67 -7.41
N ALA A 92 20.54 4.22 -6.58
CA ALA A 92 20.24 2.80 -6.47
C ALA A 92 19.48 2.32 -7.71
N VAL A 93 19.83 1.11 -8.15
CA VAL A 93 19.14 0.44 -9.24
C VAL A 93 18.59 -0.86 -8.67
N ALA A 94 17.28 -1.05 -8.77
CA ALA A 94 16.66 -2.24 -8.22
C ALA A 94 16.89 -3.42 -9.17
N SER A 95 17.28 -4.55 -8.60
CA SER A 95 17.40 -5.80 -9.33
C SER A 95 16.02 -6.38 -9.61
N ARG A 96 15.96 -7.40 -10.48
CA ARG A 96 14.71 -8.12 -10.69
C ARG A 96 14.20 -8.71 -9.38
N GLU A 97 15.10 -9.25 -8.57
CA GLU A 97 14.74 -9.85 -7.28
C GLU A 97 14.15 -8.82 -6.34
N ASP A 98 14.77 -7.63 -6.25
CA ASP A 98 14.25 -6.54 -5.44
C ASP A 98 12.85 -6.14 -5.90
N ALA A 99 12.65 -6.07 -7.22
CA ALA A 99 11.37 -5.69 -7.79
C ALA A 99 10.29 -6.73 -7.50
N GLU A 100 10.65 -8.01 -7.56
CA GLU A 100 9.69 -9.07 -7.26
C GLU A 100 9.28 -9.07 -5.81
N LEU A 101 10.24 -8.81 -4.90
CA LEU A 101 9.94 -8.69 -3.49
C LEU A 101 9.04 -7.49 -3.21
N ALA A 102 9.34 -6.35 -3.81
CA ALA A 102 8.53 -5.14 -3.64
C ALA A 102 7.11 -5.38 -4.14
N THR A 103 6.97 -6.07 -5.27
CA THR A 103 5.66 -6.36 -5.84
C THR A 103 4.86 -7.28 -4.92
N ARG A 104 5.49 -8.31 -4.35
CA ARG A 104 4.83 -9.18 -3.40
C ARG A 104 4.41 -8.45 -2.13
N ASP A 105 5.27 -7.56 -1.65
CA ASP A 105 4.95 -6.75 -0.48
C ASP A 105 3.77 -5.84 -0.75
N ALA A 106 3.73 -5.21 -1.93
CA ALA A 106 2.60 -4.38 -2.32
C ALA A 106 1.31 -5.18 -2.41
N GLN A 107 1.37 -6.39 -2.96
CA GLN A 107 0.23 -7.29 -3.03
C GLN A 107 -0.29 -7.59 -1.63
N ARG A 108 0.61 -7.93 -0.72
CA ARG A 108 0.25 -8.23 0.66
C ARG A 108 -0.39 -7.02 1.33
N PHE A 109 0.17 -5.83 1.09
CA PHE A 109 -0.35 -4.60 1.65
C PHE A 109 -1.77 -4.32 1.16
N VAL A 110 -1.98 -4.41 -0.15
CA VAL A 110 -3.28 -4.13 -0.75
C VAL A 110 -4.32 -5.14 -0.25
N ASP A 111 -3.94 -6.42 -0.16
CA ASP A 111 -4.84 -7.45 0.36
C ASP A 111 -5.26 -7.14 1.81
N ALA A 112 -4.29 -6.72 2.64
CA ALA A 112 -4.56 -6.41 4.04
C ALA A 112 -5.49 -5.20 4.18
N VAL A 113 -5.25 -4.17 3.36
CA VAL A 113 -6.10 -2.98 3.38
C VAL A 113 -7.51 -3.31 2.92
N GLU A 114 -7.63 -4.14 1.88
CA GLU A 114 -8.96 -4.53 1.39
C GLU A 114 -9.73 -5.29 2.47
N SER A 115 -9.08 -6.21 3.16
CA SER A 115 -9.70 -6.93 4.27
C SER A 115 -10.12 -5.99 5.39
N TRP A 116 -9.28 -5.02 5.70
CA TRP A 116 -9.57 -4.04 6.75
C TRP A 116 -10.78 -3.19 6.36
N LEU A 117 -10.84 -2.72 5.12
CA LEU A 117 -11.96 -1.93 4.62
C LEU A 117 -13.26 -2.73 4.66
N THR A 118 -13.21 -3.98 4.23
CA THR A 118 -14.38 -4.86 4.21
C THR A 118 -14.86 -5.16 5.63
N GLY A 119 -13.92 -5.46 6.53
CA GLY A 119 -14.28 -5.74 7.93
C GLY A 119 -14.89 -4.54 8.61
N LYS A 120 -14.37 -3.36 8.33
CA LYS A 120 -14.88 -2.13 8.89
C LYS A 120 -16.32 -1.88 8.47
N LYS A 121 -16.64 -2.15 7.21
CA LYS A 121 -18.00 -1.96 6.70
C LYS A 121 -18.94 -3.05 7.16
N GLY A 122 -18.45 -4.26 7.25
CA GLY A 122 -19.26 -5.40 7.64
C GLY A 122 -19.49 -5.46 9.12
N GLY A 123 -18.59 -5.04 9.86
CA GLY A 123 -18.74 -5.10 11.27
C GLY A 123 -19.55 -3.98 11.78
N GLY A 124 -19.82 -3.99 11.45
CA GLY A 124 -20.23 -3.29 11.94
C GLY A 124 -20.78 -3.47 12.51
N TRP A 125 -20.35 -4.21 12.26
CA TRP A 125 -20.58 -4.63 12.89
C TRP A 125 -21.16 -4.90 13.31
N PRO A 126 -21.37 -5.21 13.25
CA PRO A 126 -21.84 -5.30 13.78
C PRO A 126 -22.08 -5.39 14.20
N ALA A 127 -22.02 -5.44 14.09
CA ALA A 127 -22.30 -5.25 14.76
C ALA A 127 -22.35 -5.30 15.17
N GLY A 128 -22.32 -5.48 15.21
CA GLY A 128 -22.33 -5.22 15.87
C GLY A 128 -22.03 -5.34 15.95
N THR A 129 -21.78 -5.48 15.96
CA THR A 129 -21.49 -5.38 16.24
C THR A 129 -21.08 -5.20 16.18
N GLN A 130 -20.75 -5.17 16.20
CA GLN A 130 -20.38 -4.84 16.33
C GLN A 130 -20.19 -4.32 16.33
N GLY A 131 -20.16 -4.31 15.99
CA GLY A 131 -19.98 -3.75 16.18
C GLY A 131 -19.83 -3.56 16.19
#